data_f78cd316dae77e4365d50d2cdde30b17
#
_entry.id   f78cd316dae77e4365d50d2cdde30b17
#
_cell.length_a   1.000
_cell.length_b   1.000
_cell.length_c   1.000
_cell.angle_alpha   90.00
_cell.angle_beta   90.00
_cell.angle_gamma   90.00
#
_symmetry.space_group_name_H-M   'P 1'
#
loop_
_entity.id
_entity.type
_entity.pdbx_description
1 polymer ?
#
loop_
_entity_poly.entity_id
_entity_poly.type
_entity_poly.pdbx_seq_one_letter_code
_entity_poly.pdbx_strand_id
1 'polypeptide(L)' 'MKYTHESEELNAFLGKKVKVTLFDDTSITGILTRAEWKPDRYEVANYSFRKSHVKKIEVVR' A
#
# COMPACT_ATOMS: atom_id res chain seq x y z
N MET A 1 -8.61 5.35 -22.25
CA MET A 1 -8.15 4.55 -21.12
C MET A 1 -8.41 5.25 -19.81
N LYS A 2 -8.84 4.49 -18.86
CA LYS A 2 -9.08 5.06 -17.55
C LYS A 2 -7.77 5.22 -16.78
N TYR A 3 -7.56 6.40 -16.28
CA TYR A 3 -6.39 6.67 -15.48
C TYR A 3 -6.77 6.77 -14.01
N THR A 4 -6.04 6.06 -13.17
CA THR A 4 -6.36 6.06 -11.75
C THR A 4 -5.08 6.11 -10.93
N HIS A 5 -5.15 6.81 -9.81
CA HIS A 5 -4.05 6.86 -8.85
C HIS A 5 -4.14 5.75 -7.82
N GLU A 6 -5.22 4.99 -7.87
CA GLU A 6 -5.44 3.91 -6.93
C GLU A 6 -5.05 2.59 -7.55
N SER A 7 -4.64 1.66 -6.73
CA SER A 7 -4.35 0.31 -7.14
C SER A 7 -5.48 -0.59 -6.69
N GLU A 8 -6.11 -1.29 -7.63
CA GLU A 8 -7.16 -2.23 -7.27
C GLU A 8 -6.62 -3.33 -6.37
N GLU A 9 -5.40 -3.73 -6.62
CA GLU A 9 -4.76 -4.77 -5.82
C GLU A 9 -4.58 -4.29 -4.38
N LEU A 10 -4.09 -3.07 -4.20
CA LEU A 10 -3.91 -2.53 -2.86
C LEU A 10 -5.24 -2.25 -2.19
N ASN A 11 -6.22 -1.78 -2.96
CA ASN A 11 -7.53 -1.52 -2.39
C ASN A 11 -8.19 -2.77 -1.82
N ALA A 12 -7.88 -3.93 -2.40
CA ALA A 12 -8.43 -5.19 -1.89
C ALA A 12 -7.89 -5.53 -0.50
N PHE A 13 -6.77 -4.94 -0.12
CA PHE A 13 -6.15 -5.20 1.19
C PHE A 13 -6.41 -4.10 2.21
N LEU A 14 -7.17 -3.09 1.85
CA LEU A 14 -7.44 -2.00 2.78
C LEU A 14 -8.13 -2.54 4.05
N GLY A 15 -7.64 -2.08 5.20
CA GLY A 15 -8.15 -2.52 6.48
C GLY A 15 -7.61 -3.85 6.97
N LYS A 16 -6.77 -4.49 6.18
CA LYS A 16 -6.18 -5.77 6.55
C LYS A 16 -4.73 -5.59 6.96
N LYS A 17 -4.27 -6.52 7.79
CA LYS A 17 -2.87 -6.51 8.19
C LYS A 17 -2.04 -7.11 7.06
N VAL A 18 -1.10 -6.35 6.55
CA VAL A 18 -0.30 -6.75 5.40
C VAL A 18 1.17 -6.52 5.65
N LYS A 19 1.98 -7.22 4.88
CA LYS A 19 3.41 -6.96 4.81
C LYS A 19 3.68 -6.41 3.41
N VAL A 20 4.20 -5.21 3.36
CA VAL A 20 4.51 -4.52 2.11
C VAL A 20 6.02 -4.48 1.94
N THR A 21 6.49 -4.93 0.79
CA THR A 21 7.90 -4.83 0.43
C THR A 21 8.02 -3.78 -0.67
N LEU A 22 8.87 -2.80 -0.45
CA LEU A 22 9.08 -1.74 -1.41
C LEU A 22 10.28 -2.06 -2.31
N PHE A 23 10.44 -1.29 -3.38
CA PHE A 23 11.51 -1.57 -4.34
C PHE A 23 12.90 -1.35 -3.77
N ASP A 24 13.02 -0.61 -2.67
CA ASP A 24 14.30 -0.44 -1.99
C ASP A 24 14.55 -1.55 -0.96
N ASP A 25 13.74 -2.63 -1.02
CA ASP A 25 13.82 -3.78 -0.13
C ASP A 25 13.41 -3.50 1.31
N THR A 26 12.77 -2.37 1.55
CA THR A 26 12.19 -2.06 2.86
C THR A 26 10.90 -2.85 3.01
N SER A 27 10.73 -3.51 4.14
CA SER A 27 9.50 -4.24 4.46
C SER A 27 8.80 -3.58 5.63
N ILE A 28 7.48 -3.42 5.49
CA ILE A 28 6.66 -2.78 6.50
C ILE A 28 5.44 -3.66 6.76
N THR A 29 5.12 -3.89 8.02
CA THR A 29 3.97 -4.71 8.40
C THR A 29 3.00 -3.88 9.23
N GLY A 30 1.73 -3.96 8.92
CA GLY A 30 0.70 -3.23 9.64
C GLY A 30 -0.59 -3.20 8.87
N ILE A 31 -1.56 -2.43 9.36
CA ILE A 31 -2.85 -2.30 8.69
C ILE A 31 -2.71 -1.32 7.52
N LEU A 32 -3.16 -1.76 6.36
CA LEU A 32 -3.08 -0.93 5.16
C LEU A 32 -4.23 0.08 5.15
N THR A 33 -3.89 1.35 4.96
CA THR A 33 -4.87 2.41 4.82
C THR A 33 -4.47 3.30 3.65
N ARG A 34 -5.44 4.07 3.16
CA ARG A 34 -5.16 5.06 2.12
C ARG A 34 -4.90 6.40 2.77
N ALA A 35 -3.92 7.12 2.23
CA ALA A 35 -3.67 8.47 2.67
C ALA A 35 -4.77 9.38 2.10
N GLU A 36 -5.47 10.08 2.98
CA GLU A 36 -6.60 10.91 2.56
C GLU A 36 -6.16 12.11 1.74
N TRP A 37 -4.95 12.56 1.97
CA TRP A 37 -4.45 13.77 1.34
C TRP A 37 -3.85 13.54 -0.04
N LYS A 38 -3.66 12.27 -0.43
CA LYS A 38 -3.12 11.93 -1.75
C LYS A 38 -3.72 10.62 -2.23
N PRO A 39 -4.36 10.62 -3.40
CA PRO A 39 -5.05 9.41 -3.86
C PRO A 39 -4.13 8.27 -4.25
N ASP A 40 -2.88 8.56 -4.57
CA ASP A 40 -1.93 7.53 -4.97
C ASP A 40 -1.04 7.05 -3.83
N ARG A 41 -1.33 7.48 -2.60
CA ARG A 41 -0.53 7.11 -1.45
C ARG A 41 -1.27 6.22 -0.49
N TYR A 42 -0.52 5.31 0.09
CA TYR A 42 -1.03 4.36 1.07
C TYR A 42 -0.15 4.43 2.31
N GLU A 43 -0.68 3.96 3.43
CA GLU A 43 0.05 3.98 4.69
C GLU A 43 -0.03 2.63 5.37
N VAL A 44 1.09 2.21 5.95
CA VAL A 44 1.17 1.02 6.78
C VAL A 44 2.09 1.38 7.95
N ALA A 45 1.60 1.16 9.17
CA ALA A 45 2.41 1.39 10.39
C ALA A 45 3.07 2.77 10.39
N ASN A 46 2.30 3.80 10.02
CA ASN A 46 2.74 5.21 9.99
C ASN A 46 3.77 5.51 8.91
N TYR A 47 3.96 4.59 7.99
CA TYR A 47 4.86 4.80 6.86
C TYR A 47 4.00 4.99 5.61
N SER A 48 4.18 6.11 4.92
CA SER A 48 3.42 6.36 3.70
C SER A 48 4.28 6.09 2.47
N PHE A 49 3.64 5.57 1.43
CA PHE A 49 4.33 5.22 0.21
C PHE A 49 3.39 5.33 -0.97
N ARG A 50 3.95 5.41 -2.15
CA ARG A 50 3.14 5.39 -3.37
C ARG A 50 2.94 3.96 -3.82
N LYS A 51 1.82 3.71 -4.50
CA LYS A 51 1.55 2.38 -5.01
C LYS A 51 2.65 1.91 -5.97
N SER A 52 3.26 2.83 -6.70
CA SER A 52 4.30 2.49 -7.66
C SER A 52 5.60 2.03 -6.98
N HIS A 53 5.75 2.30 -5.69
CA HIS A 53 6.93 1.86 -4.96
C HIS A 53 6.78 0.46 -4.38
N VAL A 54 5.59 -0.10 -4.46
CA VAL A 54 5.31 -1.41 -3.89
C VAL A 54 5.84 -2.50 -4.81
N LYS A 55 6.76 -3.30 -4.31
CA LYS A 55 7.29 -4.44 -5.03
C LYS A 55 6.43 -5.66 -4.80
N LYS A 56 5.96 -5.83 -3.58
CA LYS A 56 5.17 -7.00 -3.21
C LYS A 56 4.32 -6.67 -2.00
N ILE A 57 3.12 -7.24 -1.95
CA ILE A 57 2.25 -7.09 -0.79
C ILE A 57 1.61 -8.43 -0.49
N GLU A 58 1.53 -8.78 0.79
CA GLU A 58 0.90 -10.02 1.22
C GLU A 58 0.11 -9.78 2.49
N VAL A 59 -0.96 -10.55 2.64
CA VAL A 59 -1.75 -10.52 3.87
C VAL A 59 -1.02 -11.32 4.94
N VAL A 60 -0.94 -10.73 6.12
CA VAL A 60 -0.30 -11.36 7.27
C VAL A 60 -1.39 -11.80 8.22
N ARG A 61 -1.30 -13.02 8.70
CA ARG A 61 -2.29 -13.56 9.64
C ARG A 61 -1.77 -13.60 11.05
#